data_0b05dc3785c7f577cf90bef64e7a8250
#
_entry.id   0b05dc3785c7f577cf90bef64e7a8250
#
_cell.length_a   1.000
_cell.length_b   1.000
_cell.length_c   1.000
_cell.angle_alpha   90.00
_cell.angle_beta   90.00
_cell.angle_gamma   90.00
#
_symmetry.space_group_name_H-M   'P 1'
#
loop_
_entity.id
_entity.type
_entity.pdbx_description
1 polymer ?
#
loop_
_entity_poly.entity_id
_entity_poly.type
_entity_poly.pdbx_seq_one_letter_code
_entity_poly.pdbx_strand_id
1 'polypeptide(L)'
;MTLPLAKFDAAEPLTPAIRIRDLYKRFGQLTAVDGVSLDIAHGEFFMIVGPSGCGKTTLLRILAGLDSITSGSIEIETPNSQRPVNSMIFQGDSIFPWMTVWDNAAYGLRMRHVPAPTIKDVVGHYLARTGLTRFAKYYPHQLSGGMRQRVAIARAFANDPEILLMDEPFSALDAQNKLLLQEELLRIWEDHKKTVVFITHSVDEAVFLGDRIMVMTAQPGKVKAFVPVPLARPRNIMELQKSPQYGELIAHIWSSLRDEVHRARQQEEEMKS
;
A
#
# COMPACT_ATOMS: atom_id res chain seq x y z
N MET A 1 -0.94 10.45 -32.73
CA MET A 1 0.52 10.53 -32.74
C MET A 1 1.00 9.82 -31.48
N THR A 2 1.39 8.56 -31.61
CA THR A 2 1.79 7.69 -30.49
C THR A 2 3.22 8.00 -30.10
N LEU A 3 3.42 8.52 -28.90
CA LEU A 3 4.76 8.71 -28.33
C LEU A 3 5.43 7.34 -28.15
N PRO A 4 6.70 7.17 -28.55
CA PRO A 4 7.42 5.94 -28.32
C PRO A 4 7.69 5.80 -26.80
N LEU A 5 7.25 4.70 -26.23
CA LEU A 5 7.68 4.25 -24.90
C LEU A 5 9.20 4.20 -24.88
N ALA A 6 9.84 5.09 -24.09
CA ALA A 6 11.26 5.04 -23.86
C ALA A 6 11.60 3.64 -23.34
N LYS A 7 12.49 2.95 -24.07
CA LYS A 7 13.11 1.71 -23.59
C LYS A 7 13.92 2.08 -22.35
N PHE A 8 13.42 1.63 -21.19
CA PHE A 8 14.26 1.63 -20.00
C PHE A 8 15.41 0.70 -20.27
N ASP A 9 16.62 1.23 -20.28
CA ASP A 9 17.85 0.43 -20.22
C ASP A 9 17.73 -0.48 -18.99
N ALA A 10 17.92 -1.77 -19.24
CA ALA A 10 17.92 -2.79 -18.21
C ALA A 10 19.15 -2.55 -17.31
N ALA A 11 18.94 -1.78 -16.23
CA ALA A 11 19.79 -1.87 -15.06
C ALA A 11 19.80 -3.36 -14.63
N GLU A 12 20.96 -3.83 -14.11
CA GLU A 12 21.14 -5.20 -13.62
C GLU A 12 19.88 -5.70 -12.89
N PRO A 13 19.51 -6.99 -13.05
CA PRO A 13 18.29 -7.51 -12.42
C PRO A 13 18.47 -7.44 -10.91
N LEU A 14 17.99 -6.35 -10.31
CA LEU A 14 17.82 -6.23 -8.87
C LEU A 14 16.98 -7.44 -8.45
N THR A 15 17.49 -8.25 -7.54
CA THR A 15 16.69 -9.31 -6.92
C THR A 15 15.40 -8.68 -6.37
N PRO A 16 14.22 -9.16 -6.81
CA PRO A 16 12.96 -8.54 -6.37
C PRO A 16 12.73 -8.84 -4.89
N ALA A 17 12.24 -7.85 -4.15
CA ALA A 17 11.77 -8.03 -2.77
C ALA A 17 10.60 -9.01 -2.68
N ILE A 18 9.73 -8.99 -3.71
CA ILE A 18 8.60 -9.92 -3.83
C ILE A 18 8.56 -10.45 -5.25
N ARG A 19 8.48 -11.78 -5.39
CA ARG A 19 8.24 -12.46 -6.67
C ARG A 19 7.00 -13.31 -6.58
N ILE A 20 6.05 -13.10 -7.49
CA ILE A 20 4.81 -13.85 -7.61
C ILE A 20 4.79 -14.51 -8.99
N ARG A 21 4.44 -15.81 -9.04
CA ARG A 21 4.32 -16.55 -10.29
C ARG A 21 3.01 -17.35 -10.32
N ASP A 22 2.21 -17.10 -11.34
CA ASP A 22 0.94 -17.78 -11.64
C ASP A 22 0.08 -17.99 -10.40
N LEU A 23 -0.11 -16.91 -9.62
CA LEU A 23 -0.84 -16.96 -8.37
C LEU A 23 -2.35 -17.05 -8.63
N TYR A 24 -2.95 -18.10 -8.09
CA TYR A 24 -4.40 -18.31 -8.09
C TYR A 24 -4.92 -18.35 -6.66
N LYS A 25 -6.08 -17.69 -6.45
CA LYS A 25 -6.85 -17.81 -5.21
C LYS A 25 -8.31 -18.06 -5.53
N ARG A 26 -8.82 -19.17 -5.00
CA ARG A 26 -10.23 -19.56 -5.12
C ARG A 26 -10.86 -19.74 -3.74
N PHE A 27 -12.11 -19.33 -3.62
CA PHE A 27 -12.98 -19.59 -2.47
C PHE A 27 -14.17 -20.41 -2.96
N GLY A 28 -14.11 -21.72 -2.82
CA GLY A 28 -15.07 -22.63 -3.45
C GLY A 28 -15.11 -22.46 -4.97
N GLN A 29 -16.26 -22.08 -5.51
CA GLN A 29 -16.43 -21.83 -6.95
C GLN A 29 -15.94 -20.44 -7.39
N LEU A 30 -15.71 -19.52 -6.44
CA LEU A 30 -15.33 -18.14 -6.73
C LEU A 30 -13.82 -18.03 -6.94
N THR A 31 -13.40 -17.59 -8.12
CA THR A 31 -12.00 -17.21 -8.38
C THR A 31 -11.81 -15.74 -8.03
N ALA A 32 -11.07 -15.45 -6.97
CA ALA A 32 -10.77 -14.08 -6.56
C ALA A 32 -9.55 -13.50 -7.26
N VAL A 33 -8.48 -14.31 -7.42
CA VAL A 33 -7.24 -13.94 -8.12
C VAL A 33 -6.95 -15.03 -9.16
N ASP A 34 -6.66 -14.64 -10.40
CA ASP A 34 -6.57 -15.54 -11.53
C ASP A 34 -5.27 -15.32 -12.33
N GLY A 35 -4.24 -16.08 -11.98
CA GLY A 35 -2.96 -16.13 -12.69
C GLY A 35 -2.13 -14.86 -12.60
N VAL A 36 -2.05 -14.23 -11.42
CA VAL A 36 -1.24 -13.03 -11.22
C VAL A 36 0.24 -13.39 -11.14
N SER A 37 1.06 -12.76 -12.01
CA SER A 37 2.52 -12.84 -11.98
C SER A 37 3.11 -11.43 -11.98
N LEU A 38 4.02 -11.15 -11.02
CA LEU A 38 4.70 -9.87 -10.91
C LEU A 38 5.97 -9.97 -10.05
N ASP A 39 6.87 -9.02 -10.26
CA ASP A 39 8.04 -8.78 -9.40
C ASP A 39 7.94 -7.37 -8.84
N ILE A 40 8.25 -7.19 -7.55
CA ILE A 40 8.33 -5.88 -6.88
C ILE A 40 9.77 -5.70 -6.39
N ALA A 41 10.42 -4.61 -6.78
CA ALA A 41 11.80 -4.34 -6.42
C ALA A 41 11.94 -3.90 -4.95
N HIS A 42 13.15 -4.07 -4.38
CA HIS A 42 13.46 -3.51 -3.07
C HIS A 42 13.32 -1.98 -3.07
N GLY A 43 12.66 -1.45 -2.04
CA GLY A 43 12.44 -0.01 -1.88
C GLY A 43 11.43 0.58 -2.87
N GLU A 44 10.73 -0.23 -3.66
CA GLU A 44 9.69 0.23 -4.58
C GLU A 44 8.41 0.58 -3.82
N PHE A 45 7.79 1.71 -4.18
CA PHE A 45 6.43 2.05 -3.78
C PHE A 45 5.46 1.55 -4.86
N PHE A 46 5.00 0.30 -4.70
CA PHE A 46 4.17 -0.40 -5.65
C PHE A 46 2.68 -0.20 -5.34
N MET A 47 1.93 0.26 -6.34
CA MET A 47 0.51 0.56 -6.20
C MET A 47 -0.35 -0.50 -6.90
N ILE A 48 -1.48 -0.84 -6.30
CA ILE A 48 -2.49 -1.73 -6.89
C ILE A 48 -3.80 -0.96 -6.97
N VAL A 49 -4.32 -0.80 -8.19
CA VAL A 49 -5.61 -0.17 -8.46
C VAL A 49 -6.53 -1.13 -9.24
N GLY A 50 -7.83 -0.98 -9.04
CA GLY A 50 -8.82 -1.80 -9.71
C GLY A 50 -10.20 -1.60 -9.09
N PRO A 51 -11.29 -2.10 -9.73
CA PRO A 51 -12.64 -1.98 -9.20
C PRO A 51 -12.81 -2.69 -7.87
N SER A 52 -13.89 -2.36 -7.14
CA SER A 52 -14.26 -3.05 -5.90
C SER A 52 -14.50 -4.55 -6.18
N GLY A 53 -14.15 -5.41 -5.22
CA GLY A 53 -14.34 -6.85 -5.35
C GLY A 53 -13.38 -7.59 -6.30
N CYS A 54 -12.46 -6.91 -6.99
CA CYS A 54 -11.56 -7.55 -7.95
C CYS A 54 -10.40 -8.38 -7.34
N GLY A 55 -10.33 -8.53 -6.02
CA GLY A 55 -9.33 -9.37 -5.38
C GLY A 55 -8.08 -8.66 -4.84
N LYS A 56 -7.99 -7.32 -4.86
CA LYS A 56 -6.83 -6.55 -4.32
C LYS A 56 -6.52 -6.88 -2.87
N THR A 57 -7.51 -6.74 -1.99
CA THR A 57 -7.38 -7.08 -0.56
C THR A 57 -7.01 -8.55 -0.36
N THR A 58 -7.55 -9.46 -1.18
CA THR A 58 -7.18 -10.88 -1.15
C THR A 58 -5.70 -11.07 -1.45
N LEU A 59 -5.19 -10.44 -2.51
CA LEU A 59 -3.77 -10.50 -2.87
C LEU A 59 -2.89 -9.94 -1.74
N LEU A 60 -3.28 -8.80 -1.16
CA LEU A 60 -2.54 -8.20 -0.05
C LEU A 60 -2.53 -9.09 1.21
N ARG A 61 -3.68 -9.72 1.55
CA ARG A 61 -3.78 -10.65 2.68
C ARG A 61 -2.91 -11.90 2.48
N ILE A 62 -2.80 -12.37 1.25
CA ILE A 62 -1.89 -13.47 0.90
C ILE A 62 -0.43 -13.05 1.14
N LEU A 63 -0.03 -11.85 0.70
CA LEU A 63 1.31 -11.31 0.95
C LEU A 63 1.59 -11.09 2.44
N ALA A 64 0.55 -10.78 3.22
CA ALA A 64 0.65 -10.68 4.68
C ALA A 64 0.75 -12.02 5.40
N GLY A 65 0.57 -13.15 4.69
CA GLY A 65 0.52 -14.49 5.30
C GLY A 65 -0.79 -14.77 6.05
N LEU A 66 -1.84 -13.96 5.82
CA LEU A 66 -3.17 -14.10 6.45
C LEU A 66 -4.09 -15.02 5.65
N ASP A 67 -3.82 -15.22 4.37
CA ASP A 67 -4.54 -16.12 3.48
C ASP A 67 -3.56 -17.01 2.71
N SER A 68 -3.95 -18.25 2.41
CA SER A 68 -3.18 -19.17 1.59
C SER A 68 -3.48 -18.98 0.10
N ILE A 69 -2.54 -19.31 -0.76
CA ILE A 69 -2.75 -19.44 -2.23
C ILE A 69 -3.46 -20.75 -2.54
N THR A 70 -4.16 -20.83 -3.68
CA THR A 70 -4.70 -22.10 -4.21
C THR A 70 -3.64 -22.78 -5.07
N SER A 71 -2.91 -22.06 -5.91
CA SER A 71 -1.78 -22.53 -6.70
C SER A 71 -0.87 -21.37 -7.12
N GLY A 72 0.29 -21.68 -7.68
CA GLY A 72 1.34 -20.73 -7.99
C GLY A 72 2.41 -20.67 -6.91
N SER A 73 3.23 -19.62 -6.93
CA SER A 73 4.28 -19.41 -5.93
C SER A 73 4.44 -17.94 -5.55
N ILE A 74 4.90 -17.73 -4.30
CA ILE A 74 5.30 -16.42 -3.79
C ILE A 74 6.65 -16.61 -3.10
N GLU A 75 7.60 -15.78 -3.49
CA GLU A 75 8.90 -15.67 -2.83
C GLU A 75 9.03 -14.25 -2.30
N ILE A 76 9.38 -14.11 -1.02
CA ILE A 76 9.67 -12.82 -0.38
C ILE A 76 11.10 -12.88 0.11
N GLU A 77 11.93 -12.00 -0.43
CA GLU A 77 13.30 -11.86 0.01
C GLU A 77 13.35 -11.09 1.32
N THR A 78 13.96 -11.68 2.34
CA THR A 78 14.15 -11.09 3.66
C THR A 78 15.64 -10.97 3.96
N PRO A 79 16.29 -9.89 3.49
CA PRO A 79 17.73 -9.70 3.66
C PRO A 79 18.17 -9.68 5.13
N ASN A 80 17.27 -9.24 6.02
CA ASN A 80 17.51 -9.19 7.45
C ASN A 80 16.51 -10.05 8.22
N SER A 81 16.95 -11.24 8.63
CA SER A 81 16.13 -12.18 9.42
C SER A 81 15.69 -11.67 10.80
N GLN A 82 16.27 -10.56 11.29
CA GLN A 82 15.87 -9.94 12.56
C GLN A 82 14.68 -8.99 12.40
N ARG A 83 14.35 -8.60 11.17
CA ARG A 83 13.20 -7.75 10.87
C ARG A 83 11.95 -8.59 10.62
N PRO A 84 10.76 -8.08 10.96
CA PRO A 84 9.52 -8.71 10.50
C PRO A 84 9.46 -8.71 8.97
N VAL A 85 8.96 -9.79 8.39
CA VAL A 85 8.77 -9.88 6.94
C VAL A 85 7.89 -8.75 6.44
N ASN A 86 6.78 -8.50 7.14
CA ASN A 86 5.86 -7.42 6.78
C ASN A 86 5.19 -6.78 8.00
N SER A 87 4.61 -5.60 7.76
CA SER A 87 3.60 -4.98 8.63
C SER A 87 2.45 -4.52 7.77
N MET A 88 1.22 -4.79 8.21
CA MET A 88 0.01 -4.46 7.46
C MET A 88 -0.78 -3.35 8.15
N ILE A 89 -1.21 -2.35 7.36
CA ILE A 89 -2.21 -1.37 7.70
C ILE A 89 -3.50 -1.77 6.99
N PHE A 90 -4.53 -2.11 7.76
CA PHE A 90 -5.83 -2.55 7.25
C PHE A 90 -6.71 -1.35 6.90
N GLN A 91 -7.69 -1.59 6.07
CA GLN A 91 -8.78 -0.66 5.81
C GLN A 91 -9.55 -0.40 7.11
N GLY A 92 -9.77 0.86 7.46
CA GLY A 92 -10.48 1.26 8.67
C GLY A 92 -9.62 1.28 9.93
N ASP A 93 -10.29 1.24 11.11
CA ASP A 93 -9.62 1.34 12.41
C ASP A 93 -8.83 0.07 12.74
N SER A 94 -7.54 0.10 12.50
CA SER A 94 -6.65 -1.05 12.71
C SER A 94 -5.81 -1.00 13.99
N ILE A 95 -6.05 0.00 14.85
CA ILE A 95 -5.31 0.17 16.12
C ILE A 95 -6.04 -0.50 17.27
N PHE A 96 -5.30 -0.94 18.30
CA PHE A 96 -5.87 -1.62 19.46
C PHE A 96 -6.62 -0.61 20.35
N PRO A 97 -7.95 -0.73 20.52
CA PRO A 97 -8.75 0.28 21.23
C PRO A 97 -8.48 0.35 22.74
N TRP A 98 -7.92 -0.70 23.32
CA TRP A 98 -7.55 -0.79 24.75
C TRP A 98 -6.11 -0.34 25.04
N MET A 99 -5.35 0.05 24.02
CA MET A 99 -3.97 0.52 24.15
C MET A 99 -3.88 2.02 23.90
N THR A 100 -2.94 2.68 24.58
CA THR A 100 -2.61 4.08 24.29
C THR A 100 -1.97 4.22 22.91
N VAL A 101 -1.86 5.45 22.38
CA VAL A 101 -1.10 5.76 21.16
C VAL A 101 0.32 5.22 21.25
N TRP A 102 0.99 5.45 22.39
CA TRP A 102 2.34 4.95 22.65
C TRP A 102 2.39 3.42 22.58
N ASP A 103 1.49 2.74 23.29
CA ASP A 103 1.48 1.29 23.37
C ASP A 103 1.16 0.65 22.02
N ASN A 104 0.27 1.25 21.23
CA ASN A 104 0.01 0.85 19.85
C ASN A 104 1.29 0.91 19.01
N ALA A 105 1.99 2.04 19.04
CA ALA A 105 3.22 2.21 18.26
C ALA A 105 4.36 1.28 18.74
N ALA A 106 4.43 0.99 20.04
CA ALA A 106 5.44 0.13 20.65
C ALA A 106 5.16 -1.36 20.51
N TYR A 107 3.94 -1.76 20.11
CA TYR A 107 3.46 -3.14 20.20
C TYR A 107 4.39 -4.15 19.52
N GLY A 108 4.71 -3.95 18.25
CA GLY A 108 5.55 -4.87 17.49
C GLY A 108 6.98 -4.98 18.05
N LEU A 109 7.55 -3.88 18.54
CA LEU A 109 8.86 -3.86 19.17
C LEU A 109 8.86 -4.66 20.47
N ARG A 110 7.80 -4.53 21.31
CA ARG A 110 7.65 -5.31 22.55
C ARG A 110 7.52 -6.81 22.28
N MET A 111 6.75 -7.19 21.27
CA MET A 111 6.59 -8.62 20.90
C MET A 111 7.91 -9.25 20.44
N ARG A 112 8.82 -8.47 19.90
CA ARG A 112 10.18 -8.88 19.53
C ARG A 112 11.20 -8.73 20.66
N HIS A 113 10.77 -8.40 21.87
CA HIS A 113 11.64 -8.19 23.05
C HIS A 113 12.75 -7.15 22.84
N VAL A 114 12.48 -6.11 22.03
CA VAL A 114 13.44 -5.00 21.83
C VAL A 114 13.66 -4.28 23.17
N PRO A 115 14.92 -3.88 23.50
CA PRO A 115 15.21 -3.18 24.74
C PRO A 115 14.42 -1.89 24.93
N ALA A 116 13.95 -1.62 26.15
CA ALA A 116 13.10 -0.47 26.45
C ALA A 116 13.70 0.90 26.04
N PRO A 117 15.00 1.18 26.16
CA PRO A 117 15.61 2.42 25.66
C PRO A 117 15.40 2.57 24.14
N THR A 118 15.67 1.50 23.37
CA THR A 118 15.47 1.49 21.89
C THR A 118 14.01 1.72 21.53
N ILE A 119 13.06 1.06 22.25
CA ILE A 119 11.62 1.29 22.03
C ILE A 119 11.29 2.77 22.25
N LYS A 120 11.83 3.37 23.31
CA LYS A 120 11.58 4.79 23.62
C LYS A 120 12.05 5.70 22.48
N ASP A 121 13.23 5.47 21.94
CA ASP A 121 13.80 6.28 20.87
C ASP A 121 13.04 6.09 19.55
N VAL A 122 12.79 4.85 19.15
CA VAL A 122 12.07 4.53 17.91
C VAL A 122 10.63 5.04 17.94
N VAL A 123 9.88 4.72 18.99
CA VAL A 123 8.48 5.16 19.12
C VAL A 123 8.40 6.68 19.23
N GLY A 124 9.29 7.30 20.03
CA GLY A 124 9.37 8.76 20.15
C GLY A 124 9.61 9.43 18.80
N HIS A 125 10.51 8.88 17.98
CA HIS A 125 10.79 9.35 16.64
C HIS A 125 9.54 9.32 15.75
N TYR A 126 8.87 8.16 15.62
CA TYR A 126 7.70 8.04 14.74
C TYR A 126 6.47 8.81 15.24
N LEU A 127 6.27 8.93 16.57
CA LEU A 127 5.22 9.79 17.11
C LEU A 127 5.49 11.28 16.85
N ALA A 128 6.76 11.70 16.85
CA ALA A 128 7.12 13.06 16.46
C ALA A 128 6.87 13.30 14.96
N ARG A 129 7.31 12.37 14.11
CA ARG A 129 7.10 12.43 12.65
C ARG A 129 5.63 12.47 12.24
N THR A 130 4.76 11.77 12.98
CA THR A 130 3.31 11.73 12.74
C THR A 130 2.52 12.78 13.53
N GLY A 131 3.20 13.71 14.23
CA GLY A 131 2.56 14.78 14.99
C GLY A 131 1.78 14.31 16.23
N LEU A 132 2.09 13.10 16.73
CA LEU A 132 1.34 12.46 17.82
C LEU A 132 2.00 12.54 19.19
N THR A 133 3.14 13.21 19.34
CA THR A 133 3.90 13.26 20.61
C THR A 133 3.04 13.70 21.80
N ARG A 134 2.18 14.72 21.62
CA ARG A 134 1.30 15.24 22.68
C ARG A 134 0.17 14.28 23.04
N PHE A 135 -0.16 13.35 22.16
CA PHE A 135 -1.25 12.39 22.29
C PHE A 135 -0.77 10.99 22.71
N ALA A 136 0.51 10.83 23.05
CA ALA A 136 1.11 9.53 23.34
C ALA A 136 0.36 8.72 24.40
N LYS A 137 -0.25 9.38 25.39
CA LYS A 137 -1.02 8.77 26.49
C LYS A 137 -2.52 8.64 26.20
N TYR A 138 -2.99 9.11 25.04
CA TYR A 138 -4.41 9.06 24.66
C TYR A 138 -4.79 7.68 24.13
N TYR A 139 -6.05 7.32 24.31
CA TYR A 139 -6.64 6.10 23.74
C TYR A 139 -7.32 6.40 22.40
N PRO A 140 -7.53 5.38 21.54
CA PRO A 140 -8.15 5.55 20.21
C PRO A 140 -9.49 6.30 20.21
N HIS A 141 -10.34 6.07 21.19
CA HIS A 141 -11.65 6.75 21.30
C HIS A 141 -11.56 8.27 21.56
N GLN A 142 -10.39 8.75 21.96
CA GLN A 142 -10.12 10.18 22.20
C GLN A 142 -9.53 10.88 20.96
N LEU A 143 -9.33 10.14 19.85
CA LEU A 143 -8.64 10.61 18.65
C LEU A 143 -9.63 10.80 17.50
N SER A 144 -9.32 11.77 16.61
CA SER A 144 -9.99 11.85 15.29
C SER A 144 -9.62 10.67 14.40
N GLY A 145 -10.40 10.39 13.33
CA GLY A 145 -10.10 9.35 12.36
C GLY A 145 -8.70 9.49 11.75
N GLY A 146 -8.32 10.71 11.35
CA GLY A 146 -6.98 10.99 10.82
C GLY A 146 -5.87 10.74 11.86
N MET A 147 -6.10 11.06 13.13
CA MET A 147 -5.13 10.75 14.19
C MET A 147 -5.00 9.24 14.41
N ARG A 148 -6.09 8.47 14.39
CA ARG A 148 -6.01 7.00 14.46
C ARG A 148 -5.22 6.42 13.30
N GLN A 149 -5.39 6.96 12.10
CA GLN A 149 -4.61 6.53 10.93
C GLN A 149 -3.12 6.84 11.07
N ARG A 150 -2.77 8.02 11.62
CA ARG A 150 -1.37 8.36 11.96
C ARG A 150 -0.76 7.39 12.98
N VAL A 151 -1.54 6.92 13.95
CA VAL A 151 -1.09 5.88 14.90
C VAL A 151 -0.80 4.56 14.18
N ALA A 152 -1.66 4.14 13.25
CA ALA A 152 -1.44 2.93 12.46
C ALA A 152 -0.18 3.02 11.61
N ILE A 153 0.07 4.17 10.98
CA ILE A 153 1.30 4.46 10.23
C ILE A 153 2.52 4.41 11.16
N ALA A 154 2.48 5.13 12.29
CA ALA A 154 3.58 5.14 13.25
C ALA A 154 3.91 3.74 13.76
N ARG A 155 2.90 2.90 14.07
CA ARG A 155 3.05 1.51 14.49
C ARG A 155 3.72 0.65 13.40
N ALA A 156 3.26 0.79 12.15
CA ALA A 156 3.78 0.01 11.05
C ALA A 156 5.26 0.32 10.75
N PHE A 157 5.63 1.60 10.74
CA PHE A 157 7.01 2.02 10.53
C PHE A 157 7.91 1.75 11.74
N ALA A 158 7.42 1.95 12.97
CA ALA A 158 8.18 1.64 14.18
C ALA A 158 8.57 0.17 14.28
N ASN A 159 7.74 -0.73 13.75
CA ASN A 159 8.03 -2.16 13.68
C ASN A 159 9.20 -2.50 12.75
N ASP A 160 9.65 -1.58 11.90
CA ASP A 160 10.77 -1.71 10.95
C ASP A 160 10.70 -2.99 10.09
N PRO A 161 9.60 -3.24 9.37
CA PRO A 161 9.46 -4.43 8.52
C PRO A 161 10.28 -4.31 7.23
N GLU A 162 10.49 -5.44 6.53
CA GLU A 162 11.04 -5.43 5.18
C GLU A 162 10.02 -4.88 4.18
N ILE A 163 8.72 -5.22 4.36
CA ILE A 163 7.63 -4.83 3.47
C ILE A 163 6.52 -4.17 4.26
N LEU A 164 6.02 -3.04 3.76
CA LEU A 164 4.81 -2.38 4.25
C LEU A 164 3.64 -2.70 3.32
N LEU A 165 2.59 -3.29 3.88
CA LEU A 165 1.36 -3.64 3.18
C LEU A 165 0.25 -2.68 3.62
N MET A 166 -0.42 -1.99 2.69
CA MET A 166 -1.42 -0.98 3.02
C MET A 166 -2.69 -1.19 2.20
N ASP A 167 -3.81 -1.45 2.88
CA ASP A 167 -5.11 -1.68 2.26
C ASP A 167 -5.99 -0.44 2.43
N GLU A 168 -6.09 0.38 1.40
CA GLU A 168 -6.89 1.62 1.35
C GLU A 168 -6.76 2.49 2.62
N PRO A 169 -5.55 2.81 3.08
CA PRO A 169 -5.34 3.41 4.40
C PRO A 169 -5.98 4.78 4.56
N PHE A 170 -6.34 5.46 3.48
CA PHE A 170 -6.88 6.83 3.52
C PHE A 170 -8.35 6.92 3.12
N SER A 171 -9.06 5.78 2.97
CA SER A 171 -10.44 5.74 2.46
C SER A 171 -11.46 6.43 3.37
N ALA A 172 -11.22 6.45 4.68
CA ALA A 172 -12.13 7.03 5.68
C ALA A 172 -11.85 8.51 5.99
N LEU A 173 -10.93 9.17 5.27
CA LEU A 173 -10.51 10.53 5.55
C LEU A 173 -11.15 11.53 4.58
N ASP A 174 -11.42 12.73 5.09
CA ASP A 174 -11.76 13.86 4.23
C ASP A 174 -10.58 14.30 3.35
N ALA A 175 -10.86 15.03 2.27
CA ALA A 175 -9.88 15.36 1.25
C ALA A 175 -8.65 16.12 1.78
N GLN A 176 -8.82 17.01 2.76
CA GLN A 176 -7.72 17.82 3.29
C GLN A 176 -6.79 16.98 4.17
N ASN A 177 -7.37 16.21 5.10
CA ASN A 177 -6.61 15.31 5.96
C ASN A 177 -5.93 14.19 5.16
N LYS A 178 -6.58 13.70 4.12
CA LYS A 178 -6.03 12.71 3.19
C LYS A 178 -4.75 13.23 2.54
N LEU A 179 -4.78 14.44 1.98
CA LEU A 179 -3.63 15.04 1.32
C LEU A 179 -2.44 15.21 2.27
N LEU A 180 -2.69 15.77 3.45
CA LEU A 180 -1.63 15.96 4.46
C LEU A 180 -0.99 14.63 4.89
N LEU A 181 -1.81 13.57 5.05
CA LEU A 181 -1.29 12.26 5.42
C LEU A 181 -0.53 11.55 4.31
N GLN A 182 -0.91 11.76 3.05
CA GLN A 182 -0.17 11.25 1.90
C GLN A 182 1.22 11.89 1.81
N GLU A 183 1.31 13.21 1.97
CA GLU A 183 2.59 13.91 1.99
C GLU A 183 3.47 13.44 3.16
N GLU A 184 2.87 13.25 4.35
CA GLU A 184 3.57 12.77 5.54
C GLU A 184 4.07 11.34 5.36
N LEU A 185 3.23 10.44 4.84
CA LEU A 185 3.61 9.06 4.52
C LEU A 185 4.79 9.04 3.54
N LEU A 186 4.72 9.85 2.49
CA LEU A 186 5.77 9.92 1.47
C LEU A 186 7.10 10.39 2.07
N ARG A 187 7.09 11.43 2.91
CA ARG A 187 8.29 11.91 3.62
C ARG A 187 8.90 10.85 4.52
N ILE A 188 8.07 10.13 5.30
CA ILE A 188 8.56 9.05 6.18
C ILE A 188 9.16 7.91 5.34
N TRP A 189 8.50 7.57 4.23
CA TRP A 189 8.98 6.51 3.35
C TRP A 189 10.30 6.89 2.63
N GLU A 190 10.44 8.14 2.18
CA GLU A 190 11.63 8.64 1.49
C GLU A 190 12.90 8.55 2.35
N ASP A 191 12.77 8.66 3.67
CA ASP A 191 13.89 8.54 4.60
C ASP A 191 14.44 7.09 4.68
N HIS A 192 13.60 6.08 4.43
CA HIS A 192 13.96 4.67 4.67
C HIS A 192 13.82 3.76 3.44
N LYS A 193 13.15 4.20 2.40
CA LYS A 193 12.94 3.44 1.15
C LYS A 193 12.50 1.99 1.36
N LYS A 194 11.53 1.76 2.27
CA LYS A 194 10.94 0.45 2.47
C LYS A 194 10.17 0.00 1.23
N THR A 195 10.15 -1.30 0.95
CA THR A 195 9.24 -1.84 -0.06
C THR A 195 7.80 -1.67 0.41
N VAL A 196 6.96 -1.07 -0.42
CA VAL A 196 5.55 -0.81 -0.11
C VAL A 196 4.66 -1.46 -1.15
N VAL A 197 3.62 -2.17 -0.70
CA VAL A 197 2.48 -2.59 -1.54
C VAL A 197 1.25 -1.89 -1.02
N PHE A 198 0.70 -1.02 -1.85
CA PHE A 198 -0.38 -0.11 -1.46
C PHE A 198 -1.60 -0.29 -2.36
N ILE A 199 -2.74 -0.57 -1.77
CA ILE A 199 -4.03 -0.65 -2.48
C ILE A 199 -4.77 0.67 -2.34
N THR A 200 -5.31 1.14 -3.44
CA THR A 200 -6.23 2.28 -3.48
C THR A 200 -7.21 2.17 -4.63
N HIS A 201 -8.35 2.85 -4.51
CA HIS A 201 -9.29 3.09 -5.59
C HIS A 201 -9.10 4.49 -6.23
N SER A 202 -8.20 5.32 -5.69
CA SER A 202 -7.90 6.66 -6.21
C SER A 202 -6.69 6.63 -7.14
N VAL A 203 -6.92 6.98 -8.41
CA VAL A 203 -5.85 7.08 -9.41
C VAL A 203 -4.86 8.20 -9.07
N ASP A 204 -5.37 9.34 -8.57
CA ASP A 204 -4.53 10.46 -8.14
C ASP A 204 -3.54 10.04 -7.04
N GLU A 205 -4.03 9.29 -6.06
CA GLU A 205 -3.22 8.75 -4.97
C GLU A 205 -2.15 7.79 -5.50
N ALA A 206 -2.53 6.90 -6.43
CA ALA A 206 -1.61 5.96 -7.02
C ALA A 206 -0.48 6.65 -7.80
N VAL A 207 -0.80 7.70 -8.56
CA VAL A 207 0.20 8.49 -9.31
C VAL A 207 1.05 9.33 -8.37
N PHE A 208 0.46 9.91 -7.31
CA PHE A 208 1.20 10.74 -6.36
C PHE A 208 2.22 9.94 -5.56
N LEU A 209 1.85 8.76 -5.05
CA LEU A 209 2.68 7.97 -4.14
C LEU A 209 3.58 6.97 -4.87
N GLY A 210 3.07 6.31 -5.91
CA GLY A 210 3.68 5.10 -6.49
C GLY A 210 4.87 5.36 -7.41
N ASP A 211 5.74 4.38 -7.52
CA ASP A 211 6.78 4.31 -8.54
C ASP A 211 6.28 3.51 -9.75
N ARG A 212 5.40 2.52 -9.50
CA ARG A 212 4.74 1.70 -10.50
C ARG A 212 3.35 1.30 -10.03
N ILE A 213 2.41 1.22 -10.96
CA ILE A 213 1.00 0.93 -10.70
C ILE A 213 0.60 -0.33 -11.45
N MET A 214 0.05 -1.31 -10.74
CA MET A 214 -0.64 -2.45 -11.33
C MET A 214 -2.13 -2.14 -11.42
N VAL A 215 -2.68 -2.21 -12.62
CA VAL A 215 -4.11 -2.13 -12.88
C VAL A 215 -4.68 -3.54 -12.93
N MET A 216 -5.69 -3.82 -12.09
CA MET A 216 -6.37 -5.11 -12.07
C MET A 216 -7.70 -5.06 -12.84
N THR A 217 -8.06 -6.19 -13.46
CA THR A 217 -9.38 -6.38 -14.11
C THR A 217 -10.48 -6.48 -13.06
N ALA A 218 -11.75 -6.36 -13.49
CA ALA A 218 -12.89 -6.85 -12.71
C ALA A 218 -12.74 -8.35 -12.42
N GLN A 219 -13.58 -8.87 -11.51
CA GLN A 219 -13.53 -10.27 -11.10
C GLN A 219 -13.74 -11.23 -12.28
N PRO A 220 -12.90 -12.30 -12.39
CA PRO A 220 -11.73 -12.62 -11.56
C PRO A 220 -10.57 -11.64 -11.76
N GLY A 221 -9.88 -11.31 -10.66
CA GLY A 221 -8.79 -10.34 -10.67
C GLY A 221 -7.54 -10.83 -11.39
N LYS A 222 -7.24 -10.22 -12.52
CA LYS A 222 -6.01 -10.44 -13.31
C LYS A 222 -5.21 -9.16 -13.42
N VAL A 223 -3.95 -9.26 -13.79
CA VAL A 223 -3.17 -8.10 -14.19
C VAL A 223 -3.68 -7.63 -15.56
N LYS A 224 -4.15 -6.39 -15.64
CA LYS A 224 -4.51 -5.73 -16.90
C LYS A 224 -3.32 -4.98 -17.50
N ALA A 225 -2.61 -4.24 -16.68
CA ALA A 225 -1.45 -3.45 -17.10
C ALA A 225 -0.55 -3.12 -15.92
N PHE A 226 0.73 -2.87 -16.23
CA PHE A 226 1.66 -2.19 -15.35
C PHE A 226 1.97 -0.81 -15.95
N VAL A 227 1.83 0.24 -15.12
CA VAL A 227 2.07 1.63 -15.53
C VAL A 227 3.23 2.18 -14.70
N PRO A 228 4.39 2.49 -15.28
CA PRO A 228 5.45 3.18 -14.58
C PRO A 228 5.05 4.62 -14.29
N VAL A 229 5.52 5.19 -13.18
CA VAL A 229 5.28 6.57 -12.78
C VAL A 229 6.62 7.33 -12.78
N PRO A 230 7.07 7.82 -13.93
CA PRO A 230 8.38 8.47 -14.09
C PRO A 230 8.36 9.94 -13.60
N LEU A 231 7.76 10.17 -12.43
CA LEU A 231 7.73 11.48 -11.78
C LEU A 231 8.86 11.57 -10.76
N ALA A 232 9.64 12.63 -10.83
CA ALA A 232 10.78 12.85 -9.93
C ALA A 232 10.34 12.93 -8.46
N ARG A 233 11.25 12.60 -7.55
CA ARG A 233 11.09 12.75 -6.10
C ARG A 233 12.10 13.81 -5.60
N PRO A 234 11.85 14.55 -4.50
CA PRO A 234 10.61 14.50 -3.69
C PRO A 234 9.41 15.09 -4.45
N ARG A 235 8.22 14.55 -4.19
CA ARG A 235 6.98 14.98 -4.86
C ARG A 235 6.22 15.97 -4.01
N ASN A 236 5.76 17.05 -4.63
CA ASN A 236 4.82 18.02 -4.08
C ASN A 236 3.54 17.99 -4.92
N ILE A 237 2.40 17.72 -4.29
CA ILE A 237 1.15 17.54 -5.02
C ILE A 237 0.71 18.79 -5.77
N MET A 238 0.93 19.98 -5.18
CA MET A 238 0.55 21.26 -5.80
C MET A 238 1.37 21.55 -7.07
N GLU A 239 2.63 21.12 -7.09
CA GLU A 239 3.49 21.25 -8.27
C GLU A 239 3.16 20.19 -9.33
N LEU A 240 2.88 18.95 -8.90
CA LEU A 240 2.51 17.87 -9.81
C LEU A 240 1.20 18.15 -10.53
N GLN A 241 0.20 18.70 -9.86
CA GLN A 241 -1.09 19.05 -10.47
C GLN A 241 -0.97 20.09 -11.60
N LYS A 242 0.12 20.89 -11.62
CA LYS A 242 0.41 21.82 -12.72
C LYS A 242 1.13 21.15 -13.89
N SER A 243 1.64 19.93 -13.70
CA SER A 243 2.41 19.21 -14.71
C SER A 243 1.50 18.50 -15.72
N PRO A 244 1.66 18.73 -17.03
CA PRO A 244 0.94 17.97 -18.05
C PRO A 244 1.15 16.45 -17.92
N GLN A 245 2.37 16.02 -17.60
CA GLN A 245 2.73 14.61 -17.43
C GLN A 245 1.89 13.93 -16.34
N TYR A 246 1.58 14.62 -15.23
CA TYR A 246 0.72 14.12 -14.18
C TYR A 246 -0.70 13.87 -14.69
N GLY A 247 -1.27 14.84 -15.42
CA GLY A 247 -2.59 14.71 -16.04
C GLY A 247 -2.67 13.59 -17.06
N GLU A 248 -1.64 13.42 -17.90
CA GLU A 248 -1.55 12.35 -18.91
C GLU A 248 -1.50 10.96 -18.27
N LEU A 249 -0.74 10.79 -17.16
CA LEU A 249 -0.69 9.53 -16.41
C LEU A 249 -2.06 9.18 -15.82
N ILE A 250 -2.73 10.14 -15.20
CA ILE A 250 -4.08 9.95 -14.65
C ILE A 250 -5.04 9.54 -15.76
N ALA A 251 -5.07 10.25 -16.89
CA ALA A 251 -5.94 9.94 -18.02
C ALA A 251 -5.66 8.53 -18.59
N HIS A 252 -4.39 8.14 -18.70
CA HIS A 252 -3.97 6.83 -19.17
C HIS A 252 -4.47 5.69 -18.25
N ILE A 253 -4.30 5.85 -16.92
CA ILE A 253 -4.76 4.85 -15.95
C ILE A 253 -6.29 4.78 -15.94
N TRP A 254 -6.99 5.93 -15.99
CA TRP A 254 -8.43 5.97 -16.06
C TRP A 254 -8.97 5.29 -17.34
N SER A 255 -8.31 5.47 -18.49
CA SER A 255 -8.69 4.78 -19.73
C SER A 255 -8.61 3.26 -19.56
N SER A 256 -7.62 2.76 -18.80
CA SER A 256 -7.48 1.34 -18.51
C SER A 256 -8.51 0.83 -17.50
N LEU A 257 -8.92 1.65 -16.54
CA LEU A 257 -9.85 1.25 -15.47
C LEU A 257 -11.31 1.32 -15.87
N ARG A 258 -11.69 2.24 -16.78
CA ARG A 258 -13.07 2.56 -17.10
C ARG A 258 -13.90 1.33 -17.47
N ASP A 259 -13.40 0.51 -18.38
CA ASP A 259 -14.13 -0.68 -18.83
C ASP A 259 -14.27 -1.71 -17.70
N GLU A 260 -13.24 -1.83 -16.85
CA GLU A 260 -13.27 -2.76 -15.71
C GLU A 260 -14.25 -2.31 -14.63
N VAL A 261 -14.37 -0.99 -14.38
CA VAL A 261 -15.38 -0.44 -13.46
C VAL A 261 -16.80 -0.69 -14.00
N HIS A 262 -17.04 -0.55 -15.32
CA HIS A 262 -18.32 -0.87 -15.92
C HIS A 262 -18.66 -2.36 -15.80
N ARG A 263 -17.69 -3.24 -16.08
CA ARG A 263 -17.87 -4.70 -15.92
C ARG A 263 -18.19 -5.09 -14.48
N ALA A 264 -17.46 -4.52 -13.52
CA ALA A 264 -17.71 -4.81 -12.10
C ALA A 264 -19.13 -4.42 -11.68
N ARG A 265 -19.65 -3.26 -12.14
CA ARG A 265 -21.02 -2.82 -11.87
C ARG A 265 -22.06 -3.77 -12.47
N GLN A 266 -21.85 -4.20 -13.71
CA GLN A 266 -22.76 -5.17 -14.34
C GLN A 266 -22.79 -6.51 -13.57
N GLN A 267 -21.63 -7.01 -13.15
CA GLN A 267 -21.54 -8.22 -12.31
C GLN A 267 -22.26 -8.07 -10.96
N GLU A 268 -22.17 -6.89 -10.32
CA GLU A 268 -22.89 -6.61 -9.08
C GLU A 268 -24.43 -6.56 -9.27
N GLU A 269 -24.89 -6.05 -10.40
CA GLU A 269 -26.32 -6.01 -10.76
C GLU A 269 -26.87 -7.41 -11.03
N GLU A 270 -26.12 -8.23 -11.79
CA GLU A 270 -26.48 -9.63 -12.06
C GLU A 270 -26.56 -10.50 -10.81
N MET A 271 -25.69 -10.25 -9.80
CA MET A 271 -25.73 -10.98 -8.53
C MET A 271 -26.91 -10.58 -7.61
N LYS A 272 -27.54 -9.43 -7.87
CA LYS A 272 -28.70 -8.94 -7.09
C LYS A 272 -30.05 -9.33 -7.69
N SER A 273 -30.05 -9.77 -8.95
CA SER A 273 -31.24 -10.24 -9.67
C SER A 273 -31.44 -11.75 -9.48
#